data_72fd0495c6f0d593b7c7704c9afc0e77
#
_entry.id   72fd0495c6f0d593b7c7704c9afc0e77
#
_cell.length_a   1.000
_cell.length_b   1.000
_cell.length_c   1.000
_cell.angle_alpha   90.00
_cell.angle_beta   90.00
_cell.angle_gamma   90.00
#
_symmetry.space_group_name_H-M   'P 1'
#
loop_
_entity.id
_entity.type
_entity.pdbx_description
1 polymer ?
#
loop_
_entity_poly.entity_id
_entity_poly.type
_entity_poly.pdbx_seq_one_letter_code
_entity_poly.pdbx_strand_id
1 'polypeptide(L)'
;MNEDVFAQLSASEMAEGVRSGRWTARELAAASLERIRRLDAELNAFAVVRTEEALAEADRLDAELAGEAKGRKADGAGRLLAGVPIAVKEEYDVAGLPTTLGGSGNPSPAAADSEVIRRVRAAGAIVVGKTTMPEFGRCPETISDRYGATFNPWLRGFSPGGSSGGSAVAVATGMTPIALGADGGGSIRLPASCCGILGLKPERGRVTMAPLSQHWHALVTFGGMSRTAADSALLYDAIAGSLPSDRWHAEPLSEPYRDVVARGTGPLRIAWTGRSPMPGLKNDPEVDRALASLVQRLARLGHDVRETHAAWPVPTDAFILQFLSGMATEADSVEAPEKLERHTRRIAAVGRLIPARLARFAERRGEKIARAFNERFLPTADVLAMPTIPVLPQPSGWLESRSTFASVFRSTPMVVNTAIFNVTGHPALSIPGGVSAEGLPIGMQLVTRPGREGLLLALAAQLEKDEPWPTPPGF
;
A
#
# COMPACT_ATOMS: atom_id res chain seq x y z
N MET A 1 -16.29 -15.13 -18.09
CA MET A 1 -14.92 -15.65 -17.73
C MET A 1 -15.03 -16.52 -16.49
N ASN A 2 -14.24 -17.62 -16.41
CA ASN A 2 -14.14 -18.41 -15.17
C ASN A 2 -13.29 -17.62 -14.15
N GLU A 3 -13.69 -17.61 -12.86
CA GLU A 3 -13.03 -16.84 -11.81
C GLU A 3 -11.61 -17.33 -11.47
N ASP A 4 -11.30 -18.60 -11.67
CA ASP A 4 -9.95 -19.13 -11.45
C ASP A 4 -8.99 -18.67 -12.56
N VAL A 5 -9.47 -18.60 -13.81
CA VAL A 5 -8.71 -17.99 -14.92
C VAL A 5 -8.51 -16.50 -14.63
N PHE A 6 -9.56 -15.79 -14.20
CA PHE A 6 -9.48 -14.39 -13.83
C PHE A 6 -8.42 -14.13 -12.75
N ALA A 7 -8.39 -14.96 -11.71
CA ALA A 7 -7.47 -14.79 -10.59
C ALA A 7 -5.98 -14.92 -10.98
N GLN A 8 -5.68 -15.61 -12.08
CA GLN A 8 -4.30 -15.77 -12.58
C GLN A 8 -3.85 -14.60 -13.46
N LEU A 9 -4.79 -13.81 -14.00
CA LEU A 9 -4.45 -12.70 -14.87
C LEU A 9 -3.81 -11.54 -14.10
N SER A 10 -2.79 -10.93 -14.68
CA SER A 10 -2.25 -9.65 -14.28
C SER A 10 -3.16 -8.50 -14.72
N ALA A 11 -3.03 -7.33 -14.09
CA ALA A 11 -3.74 -6.12 -14.55
C ALA A 11 -3.35 -5.74 -15.99
N SER A 12 -2.10 -5.96 -16.34
CA SER A 12 -1.57 -5.71 -17.69
C SER A 12 -2.22 -6.61 -18.72
N GLU A 13 -2.37 -7.91 -18.45
CA GLU A 13 -3.05 -8.86 -19.34
C GLU A 13 -4.54 -8.57 -19.46
N MET A 14 -5.20 -8.19 -18.35
CA MET A 14 -6.61 -7.78 -18.35
C MET A 14 -6.82 -6.57 -19.24
N ALA A 15 -6.03 -5.51 -19.03
CA ALA A 15 -6.14 -4.28 -19.81
C ALA A 15 -5.86 -4.51 -21.31
N GLU A 16 -4.87 -5.31 -21.65
CA GLU A 16 -4.57 -5.67 -23.03
C GLU A 16 -5.68 -6.53 -23.64
N GLY A 17 -6.22 -7.48 -22.87
CA GLY A 17 -7.33 -8.32 -23.32
C GLY A 17 -8.60 -7.53 -23.63
N VAL A 18 -8.90 -6.48 -22.85
CA VAL A 18 -10.03 -5.58 -23.12
C VAL A 18 -9.75 -4.71 -24.36
N ARG A 19 -8.56 -4.12 -24.46
CA ARG A 19 -8.20 -3.30 -25.65
C ARG A 19 -8.21 -4.10 -26.95
N SER A 20 -7.78 -5.36 -26.91
CA SER A 20 -7.79 -6.25 -28.09
C SER A 20 -9.15 -6.90 -28.38
N GLY A 21 -10.15 -6.69 -27.50
CA GLY A 21 -11.47 -7.31 -27.64
C GLY A 21 -11.52 -8.80 -27.30
N ARG A 22 -10.48 -9.34 -26.63
CA ARG A 22 -10.47 -10.72 -26.11
C ARG A 22 -11.49 -10.91 -25.00
N TRP A 23 -11.65 -9.90 -24.14
CA TRP A 23 -12.61 -9.82 -23.06
C TRP A 23 -13.31 -8.48 -23.07
N THR A 24 -14.48 -8.42 -22.44
CA THR A 24 -15.16 -7.17 -22.12
C THR A 24 -14.79 -6.72 -20.70
N ALA A 25 -14.88 -5.43 -20.41
CA ALA A 25 -14.74 -4.91 -19.05
C ALA A 25 -15.80 -5.54 -18.13
N ARG A 26 -17.02 -5.77 -18.66
CA ARG A 26 -18.10 -6.44 -17.91
C ARG A 26 -17.73 -7.87 -17.50
N GLU A 27 -17.09 -8.65 -18.37
CA GLU A 27 -16.67 -10.02 -18.04
C GLU A 27 -15.63 -10.04 -16.92
N LEU A 28 -14.67 -9.10 -16.93
CA LEU A 28 -13.67 -8.97 -15.87
C LEU A 28 -14.28 -8.50 -14.55
N ALA A 29 -15.14 -7.49 -14.60
CA ALA A 29 -15.84 -6.99 -13.40
C ALA A 29 -16.72 -8.07 -12.77
N ALA A 30 -17.48 -8.81 -13.59
CA ALA A 30 -18.34 -9.89 -13.12
C ALA A 30 -17.54 -11.04 -12.47
N ALA A 31 -16.40 -11.44 -13.06
CA ALA A 31 -15.53 -12.46 -12.49
C ALA A 31 -14.90 -12.02 -11.16
N SER A 32 -14.47 -10.76 -11.05
CA SER A 32 -13.98 -10.15 -9.80
C SER A 32 -15.06 -10.17 -8.72
N LEU A 33 -16.26 -9.70 -9.03
CA LEU A 33 -17.39 -9.64 -8.08
C LEU A 33 -17.82 -11.03 -7.62
N GLU A 34 -17.84 -12.04 -8.50
CA GLU A 34 -18.13 -13.42 -8.11
C GLU A 34 -17.06 -13.98 -7.16
N ARG A 35 -15.78 -13.72 -7.44
CA ARG A 35 -14.70 -14.13 -6.56
C ARG A 35 -14.76 -13.42 -5.19
N ILE A 36 -15.10 -12.14 -5.16
CA ILE A 36 -15.36 -11.40 -3.91
C ILE A 36 -16.51 -12.07 -3.15
N ARG A 37 -17.64 -12.32 -3.80
CA ARG A 37 -18.82 -12.98 -3.18
C ARG A 37 -18.47 -14.32 -2.55
N ARG A 38 -17.61 -15.11 -3.18
CA ARG A 38 -17.20 -16.43 -2.69
C ARG A 38 -16.24 -16.35 -1.51
N LEU A 39 -15.25 -15.44 -1.55
CA LEU A 39 -14.14 -15.45 -0.60
C LEU A 39 -14.33 -14.48 0.57
N ASP A 40 -15.04 -13.37 0.35
CA ASP A 40 -15.09 -12.29 1.33
C ASP A 40 -15.90 -12.61 2.58
N ALA A 41 -16.85 -13.53 2.49
CA ALA A 41 -17.60 -14.03 3.65
C ALA A 41 -16.69 -14.62 4.75
N GLU A 42 -15.53 -15.15 4.37
CA GLU A 42 -14.56 -15.73 5.29
C GLU A 42 -13.39 -14.79 5.62
N LEU A 43 -13.02 -13.92 4.70
CA LEU A 43 -11.82 -13.07 4.81
C LEU A 43 -12.14 -11.66 5.31
N ASN A 44 -13.35 -11.17 5.08
CA ASN A 44 -13.84 -9.86 5.49
C ASN A 44 -12.90 -8.72 5.01
N ALA A 45 -12.55 -8.73 3.73
CA ALA A 45 -11.65 -7.77 3.11
C ALA A 45 -12.37 -6.50 2.62
N PHE A 46 -13.69 -6.58 2.36
CA PHE A 46 -14.48 -5.48 1.83
C PHE A 46 -15.40 -4.86 2.87
N ALA A 47 -15.35 -3.53 2.98
CA ALA A 47 -16.31 -2.73 3.74
C ALA A 47 -17.60 -2.48 2.92
N VAL A 48 -17.44 -2.33 1.60
CA VAL A 48 -18.54 -2.11 0.64
C VAL A 48 -18.16 -2.76 -0.69
N VAL A 49 -19.07 -3.56 -1.26
CA VAL A 49 -18.97 -4.10 -2.62
C VAL A 49 -19.97 -3.37 -3.51
N ARG A 50 -19.54 -2.89 -4.69
CA ARG A 50 -20.30 -2.05 -5.62
C ARG A 50 -20.81 -2.86 -6.83
N THR A 51 -21.57 -3.91 -6.56
CA THR A 51 -21.93 -4.88 -7.60
C THR A 51 -22.63 -4.25 -8.80
N GLU A 52 -23.71 -3.51 -8.59
CA GLU A 52 -24.50 -2.93 -9.66
C GLU A 52 -23.76 -1.78 -10.34
N GLU A 53 -23.16 -0.89 -9.58
CA GLU A 53 -22.44 0.27 -10.09
C GLU A 53 -21.18 -0.14 -10.86
N ALA A 54 -20.44 -1.15 -10.38
CA ALA A 54 -19.26 -1.66 -11.08
C ALA A 54 -19.61 -2.29 -12.44
N LEU A 55 -20.69 -3.08 -12.48
CA LEU A 55 -21.17 -3.63 -13.75
C LEU A 55 -21.65 -2.55 -14.71
N ALA A 56 -22.37 -1.53 -14.21
CA ALA A 56 -22.79 -0.39 -15.03
C ALA A 56 -21.61 0.47 -15.52
N GLU A 57 -20.54 0.62 -14.71
CA GLU A 57 -19.31 1.27 -15.13
C GLU A 57 -18.60 0.47 -16.24
N ALA A 58 -18.56 -0.84 -16.10
CA ALA A 58 -17.97 -1.74 -17.10
C ALA A 58 -18.75 -1.70 -18.44
N ASP A 59 -20.09 -1.72 -18.39
CA ASP A 59 -20.93 -1.59 -19.58
C ASP A 59 -20.70 -0.26 -20.33
N ARG A 60 -20.55 0.84 -19.58
CA ARG A 60 -20.23 2.14 -20.19
C ARG A 60 -18.87 2.13 -20.88
N LEU A 61 -17.86 1.57 -20.22
CA LEU A 61 -16.52 1.44 -20.79
C LEU A 61 -16.53 0.59 -22.08
N ASP A 62 -17.23 -0.56 -22.07
CA ASP A 62 -17.35 -1.42 -23.24
C ASP A 62 -18.03 -0.70 -24.41
N ALA A 63 -19.08 0.09 -24.15
CA ALA A 63 -19.76 0.89 -25.15
C ALA A 63 -18.87 2.00 -25.74
N GLU A 64 -18.06 2.65 -24.90
CA GLU A 64 -17.10 3.68 -25.31
C GLU A 64 -16.00 3.08 -26.19
N LEU A 65 -15.40 1.96 -25.80
CA LEU A 65 -14.36 1.26 -26.58
C LEU A 65 -14.91 0.77 -27.93
N ALA A 66 -16.12 0.26 -27.97
CA ALA A 66 -16.77 -0.12 -29.21
C ALA A 66 -17.04 1.09 -30.14
N GLY A 67 -17.27 2.27 -29.56
CA GLY A 67 -17.43 3.53 -30.32
C GLY A 67 -16.10 4.05 -30.88
N GLU A 68 -15.01 3.92 -30.08
CA GLU A 68 -13.65 4.29 -30.51
C GLU A 68 -13.16 3.42 -31.68
N ALA A 69 -13.40 2.12 -31.64
CA ALA A 69 -13.09 1.18 -32.72
C ALA A 69 -13.78 1.54 -34.04
N LYS A 70 -14.91 2.27 -34.01
CA LYS A 70 -15.65 2.76 -35.15
C LYS A 70 -15.23 4.15 -35.66
N GLY A 71 -14.07 4.67 -35.19
CA GLY A 71 -13.49 5.93 -35.68
C GLY A 71 -13.93 7.20 -34.93
N ARG A 72 -14.57 7.09 -33.76
CA ARG A 72 -14.69 8.21 -32.82
C ARG A 72 -13.32 8.37 -32.12
N LYS A 73 -12.75 9.58 -32.21
CA LYS A 73 -11.46 9.87 -31.56
C LYS A 73 -11.53 9.55 -30.08
N ALA A 74 -10.65 8.65 -29.61
CA ALA A 74 -10.31 8.57 -28.20
C ALA A 74 -9.68 9.88 -27.74
N ASP A 75 -10.04 10.37 -26.56
CA ASP A 75 -9.28 11.42 -25.88
C ASP A 75 -7.91 10.87 -25.51
N GLY A 76 -7.01 10.90 -26.43
CA GLY A 76 -5.55 10.81 -26.53
C GLY A 76 -4.67 10.10 -25.52
N ALA A 77 -5.12 9.67 -24.37
CA ALA A 77 -4.35 8.88 -23.40
C ALA A 77 -4.90 7.45 -23.40
N GLY A 78 -4.15 6.50 -23.97
CA GLY A 78 -4.52 5.09 -23.95
C GLY A 78 -4.94 4.68 -22.54
N ARG A 79 -6.12 4.06 -22.40
CA ARG A 79 -6.70 3.63 -21.13
C ARG A 79 -5.83 2.51 -20.52
N LEU A 80 -4.84 2.91 -19.74
CA LEU A 80 -3.82 2.02 -19.16
C LEU A 80 -4.43 0.85 -18.38
N LEU A 81 -5.54 1.10 -17.69
CA LEU A 81 -6.23 0.14 -16.83
C LEU A 81 -7.59 -0.28 -17.44
N ALA A 82 -7.72 -0.32 -18.78
CA ALA A 82 -8.97 -0.64 -19.46
C ALA A 82 -9.62 -1.91 -18.90
N GLY A 83 -10.79 -1.76 -18.25
CA GLY A 83 -11.59 -2.86 -17.69
C GLY A 83 -10.99 -3.56 -16.47
N VAL A 84 -9.85 -3.11 -15.95
CA VAL A 84 -9.20 -3.73 -14.76
C VAL A 84 -10.02 -3.47 -13.51
N PRO A 85 -10.50 -4.51 -12.80
CA PRO A 85 -11.15 -4.34 -11.50
C PRO A 85 -10.13 -3.88 -10.45
N ILE A 86 -10.47 -2.84 -9.69
CA ILE A 86 -9.64 -2.31 -8.62
C ILE A 86 -10.41 -2.22 -7.31
N ALA A 87 -9.78 -2.66 -6.22
CA ALA A 87 -10.25 -2.42 -4.86
C ALA A 87 -9.59 -1.16 -4.29
N VAL A 88 -10.33 -0.38 -3.50
CA VAL A 88 -9.82 0.86 -2.93
C VAL A 88 -10.00 0.88 -1.42
N LYS A 89 -8.98 1.29 -0.68
CA LYS A 89 -9.05 1.40 0.77
C LYS A 89 -10.16 2.37 1.19
N GLU A 90 -10.80 2.08 2.30
CA GLU A 90 -11.99 2.79 2.76
C GLU A 90 -11.77 4.29 3.10
N GLU A 91 -10.54 4.77 3.07
CA GLU A 91 -10.20 6.19 3.25
C GLU A 91 -10.22 7.05 1.98
N TYR A 92 -10.42 6.45 0.79
CA TYR A 92 -10.58 7.20 -0.45
C TYR A 92 -12.03 7.60 -0.67
N ASP A 93 -12.28 8.87 -1.05
CA ASP A 93 -13.59 9.30 -1.49
C ASP A 93 -13.94 8.64 -2.82
N VAL A 94 -15.05 7.92 -2.82
CA VAL A 94 -15.75 7.40 -4.00
C VAL A 94 -17.12 8.05 -4.01
N ALA A 95 -17.42 8.80 -5.04
CA ALA A 95 -18.69 9.55 -5.13
C ALA A 95 -19.91 8.67 -4.84
N GLY A 96 -20.81 9.16 -3.98
CA GLY A 96 -22.02 8.45 -3.58
C GLY A 96 -21.83 7.44 -2.45
N LEU A 97 -20.62 7.17 -1.98
CA LEU A 97 -20.34 6.30 -0.82
C LEU A 97 -19.76 7.09 0.35
N PRO A 98 -20.09 6.72 1.61
CA PRO A 98 -19.43 7.29 2.76
C PRO A 98 -17.93 6.98 2.78
N THR A 99 -17.11 7.91 3.27
CA THR A 99 -15.71 7.68 3.61
C THR A 99 -15.59 7.63 5.12
N THR A 100 -15.81 6.44 5.66
CA THR A 100 -15.98 6.20 7.11
C THR A 100 -14.65 6.16 7.87
N LEU A 101 -13.53 6.11 7.14
CA LEU A 101 -12.18 5.95 7.71
C LEU A 101 -12.05 4.71 8.61
N GLY A 102 -12.78 3.63 8.26
CA GLY A 102 -12.83 2.39 9.03
C GLY A 102 -13.77 2.42 10.25
N GLY A 103 -14.39 3.55 10.55
CA GLY A 103 -15.23 3.77 11.72
C GLY A 103 -16.67 4.16 11.42
N SER A 104 -17.32 4.87 12.34
CA SER A 104 -18.70 5.32 12.24
C SER A 104 -18.88 6.84 12.33
N GLY A 105 -17.75 7.58 12.30
CA GLY A 105 -17.75 9.04 12.47
C GLY A 105 -18.23 9.83 11.25
N ASN A 106 -18.16 9.27 10.03
CA ASN A 106 -18.55 9.93 8.78
C ASN A 106 -19.64 9.13 8.05
N PRO A 107 -20.92 9.34 8.36
CA PRO A 107 -22.01 8.60 7.71
C PRO A 107 -22.41 9.14 6.34
N SER A 108 -22.09 10.40 6.00
CA SER A 108 -22.52 11.05 4.77
C SER A 108 -21.73 10.58 3.55
N PRO A 109 -22.40 10.37 2.40
CA PRO A 109 -21.71 10.04 1.16
C PRO A 109 -20.80 11.16 0.67
N ALA A 110 -19.63 10.81 0.12
CA ALA A 110 -18.75 11.76 -0.55
C ALA A 110 -19.45 12.37 -1.78
N ALA A 111 -19.36 13.68 -1.95
CA ALA A 111 -19.97 14.40 -3.06
C ALA A 111 -19.26 14.16 -4.40
N ALA A 112 -17.97 13.82 -4.35
CA ALA A 112 -17.13 13.59 -5.54
C ALA A 112 -16.05 12.55 -5.23
N ASP A 113 -15.50 11.99 -6.30
CA ASP A 113 -14.31 11.15 -6.23
C ASP A 113 -13.08 11.96 -5.77
N SER A 114 -12.22 11.38 -4.94
CA SER A 114 -10.87 11.90 -4.75
C SER A 114 -10.09 11.87 -6.07
N GLU A 115 -9.05 12.71 -6.19
CA GLU A 115 -8.29 12.81 -7.44
C GLU A 115 -7.69 11.48 -7.88
N VAL A 116 -7.22 10.65 -6.96
CA VAL A 116 -6.70 9.31 -7.28
C VAL A 116 -7.78 8.41 -7.87
N ILE A 117 -9.00 8.44 -7.32
CA ILE A 117 -10.14 7.67 -7.85
C ILE A 117 -10.52 8.18 -9.24
N ARG A 118 -10.55 9.51 -9.44
CA ARG A 118 -10.78 10.10 -10.75
C ARG A 118 -9.73 9.63 -11.78
N ARG A 119 -8.46 9.55 -11.39
CA ARG A 119 -7.36 9.09 -12.27
C ARG A 119 -7.48 7.63 -12.63
N VAL A 120 -7.74 6.73 -11.69
CA VAL A 120 -7.89 5.30 -12.01
C VAL A 120 -9.10 5.05 -12.91
N ARG A 121 -10.23 5.77 -12.70
CA ARG A 121 -11.39 5.72 -13.60
C ARG A 121 -11.08 6.27 -14.98
N ALA A 122 -10.36 7.39 -15.07
CA ALA A 122 -9.91 7.96 -16.35
C ALA A 122 -8.97 7.01 -17.10
N ALA A 123 -8.16 6.22 -16.37
CA ALA A 123 -7.34 5.15 -16.94
C ALA A 123 -8.16 3.91 -17.35
N GLY A 124 -9.47 3.88 -17.09
CA GLY A 124 -10.38 2.79 -17.48
C GLY A 124 -10.55 1.68 -16.44
N ALA A 125 -10.05 1.85 -15.20
CA ALA A 125 -10.28 0.88 -14.14
C ALA A 125 -11.73 0.91 -13.63
N ILE A 126 -12.22 -0.25 -13.18
CA ILE A 126 -13.56 -0.43 -12.60
C ILE A 126 -13.43 -0.58 -11.09
N VAL A 127 -13.96 0.37 -10.33
CA VAL A 127 -13.93 0.33 -8.87
C VAL A 127 -14.97 -0.66 -8.36
N VAL A 128 -14.54 -1.85 -7.90
CA VAL A 128 -15.45 -2.92 -7.47
C VAL A 128 -15.90 -2.81 -6.02
N GLY A 129 -15.17 -2.05 -5.20
CA GLY A 129 -15.55 -1.87 -3.79
C GLY A 129 -14.51 -1.13 -2.97
N LYS A 130 -14.90 -0.82 -1.72
CA LYS A 130 -14.01 -0.26 -0.70
C LYS A 130 -13.60 -1.34 0.30
N THR A 131 -12.31 -1.40 0.64
CA THR A 131 -11.73 -2.43 1.49
C THR A 131 -11.61 -1.98 2.93
N THR A 132 -11.67 -2.95 3.85
CA THR A 132 -11.59 -2.73 5.30
C THR A 132 -10.26 -2.14 5.74
N MET A 133 -10.33 -1.36 6.82
CA MET A 133 -9.19 -0.78 7.54
C MET A 133 -9.56 -0.56 9.02
N PRO A 134 -8.61 -0.48 9.97
CA PRO A 134 -8.89 -0.01 11.32
C PRO A 134 -9.24 1.48 11.30
N GLU A 135 -10.04 1.94 12.25
CA GLU A 135 -10.46 3.35 12.31
C GLU A 135 -9.25 4.29 12.25
N PHE A 136 -9.29 5.24 11.29
CA PHE A 136 -8.22 6.19 10.92
C PHE A 136 -6.87 5.56 10.56
N GLY A 137 -6.81 4.26 10.32
CA GLY A 137 -5.54 3.58 10.04
C GLY A 137 -4.59 3.49 11.24
N ARG A 138 -5.08 3.63 12.47
CA ARG A 138 -4.33 3.85 13.71
C ARG A 138 -3.38 2.74 14.14
N CYS A 139 -3.49 1.54 13.58
CA CYS A 139 -2.69 0.39 14.03
C CYS A 139 -2.33 -0.58 12.89
N PRO A 140 -1.30 -1.44 13.08
CA PRO A 140 -0.85 -2.41 12.08
C PRO A 140 -1.68 -3.71 12.07
N GLU A 141 -2.96 -3.61 12.39
CA GLU A 141 -3.93 -4.69 12.38
C GLU A 141 -5.21 -4.18 11.74
N THR A 142 -5.86 -4.99 10.90
CA THR A 142 -7.11 -4.61 10.24
C THR A 142 -8.30 -5.18 10.99
N ILE A 143 -8.77 -4.39 11.95
CA ILE A 143 -9.94 -4.64 12.78
C ILE A 143 -10.59 -3.32 13.19
N SER A 144 -11.90 -3.26 13.19
CA SER A 144 -12.67 -2.11 13.68
C SER A 144 -14.00 -2.56 14.30
N ASP A 145 -14.55 -1.72 15.17
CA ASP A 145 -15.87 -1.97 15.78
C ASP A 145 -16.98 -2.02 14.71
N ARG A 146 -16.80 -1.32 13.59
CA ARG A 146 -17.78 -1.25 12.50
C ARG A 146 -17.76 -2.47 11.59
N TYR A 147 -16.59 -2.91 11.18
CA TYR A 147 -16.43 -3.92 10.13
C TYR A 147 -15.90 -5.26 10.64
N GLY A 148 -15.52 -5.36 11.92
CA GLY A 148 -14.90 -6.56 12.46
C GLY A 148 -13.46 -6.76 12.01
N ALA A 149 -12.97 -7.99 12.14
CA ALA A 149 -11.62 -8.39 11.79
C ALA A 149 -11.52 -8.87 10.34
N THR A 150 -10.46 -8.46 9.64
CA THR A 150 -10.04 -9.04 8.38
C THR A 150 -9.01 -10.13 8.62
N PHE A 151 -9.09 -11.25 7.91
CA PHE A 151 -8.25 -12.43 8.13
C PHE A 151 -7.19 -12.62 7.06
N ASN A 152 -6.03 -13.13 7.49
CA ASN A 152 -4.91 -13.43 6.61
C ASN A 152 -5.25 -14.62 5.70
N PRO A 153 -5.04 -14.50 4.36
CA PRO A 153 -5.37 -15.59 3.43
C PRO A 153 -4.39 -16.77 3.49
N TRP A 154 -3.20 -16.59 4.10
CA TRP A 154 -2.21 -17.67 4.25
C TRP A 154 -2.52 -18.58 5.42
N LEU A 155 -2.93 -18.00 6.54
CA LEU A 155 -3.24 -18.77 7.75
C LEU A 155 -4.39 -18.10 8.49
N ARG A 156 -5.52 -18.81 8.55
CA ARG A 156 -6.71 -18.35 9.27
C ARG A 156 -6.41 -18.09 10.74
N GLY A 157 -7.01 -17.04 11.30
CA GLY A 157 -6.76 -16.64 12.69
C GLY A 157 -5.60 -15.68 12.87
N PHE A 158 -4.86 -15.39 11.78
CA PHE A 158 -3.82 -14.36 11.79
C PHE A 158 -4.33 -13.07 11.13
N SER A 159 -3.71 -11.95 11.52
CA SER A 159 -3.95 -10.64 10.93
C SER A 159 -3.25 -10.53 9.57
N PRO A 160 -3.89 -9.93 8.54
CA PRO A 160 -3.24 -9.59 7.28
C PRO A 160 -2.29 -8.39 7.43
N GLY A 161 -2.03 -7.93 8.65
CA GLY A 161 -1.38 -6.65 8.90
C GLY A 161 -2.36 -5.48 8.75
N GLY A 162 -1.84 -4.27 8.70
CA GLY A 162 -2.64 -3.04 8.60
C GLY A 162 -1.79 -1.80 8.30
N SER A 163 -2.49 -0.74 7.98
CA SER A 163 -3.94 -0.53 8.04
C SER A 163 -4.67 -0.84 6.72
N SER A 164 -3.98 -1.11 5.59
CA SER A 164 -4.61 -1.49 4.29
C SER A 164 -4.75 -3.01 4.15
N GLY A 165 -5.15 -3.72 5.23
CA GLY A 165 -5.20 -5.19 5.22
C GLY A 165 -6.26 -5.73 4.28
N GLY A 166 -7.45 -5.11 4.20
CA GLY A 166 -8.47 -5.52 3.24
C GLY A 166 -7.99 -5.42 1.79
N SER A 167 -7.28 -4.34 1.44
CA SER A 167 -6.66 -4.18 0.11
C SER A 167 -5.62 -5.27 -0.17
N ALA A 168 -4.77 -5.61 0.82
CA ALA A 168 -3.77 -6.66 0.66
C ALA A 168 -4.40 -8.05 0.48
N VAL A 169 -5.44 -8.35 1.24
CA VAL A 169 -6.20 -9.61 1.11
C VAL A 169 -6.85 -9.72 -0.26
N ALA A 170 -7.51 -8.64 -0.74
CA ALA A 170 -8.14 -8.62 -2.06
C ALA A 170 -7.15 -8.93 -3.19
N VAL A 171 -5.92 -8.38 -3.12
CA VAL A 171 -4.86 -8.64 -4.10
C VAL A 171 -4.28 -10.03 -3.95
N ALA A 172 -3.94 -10.47 -2.73
CA ALA A 172 -3.31 -11.76 -2.47
C ALA A 172 -4.18 -12.94 -2.90
N THR A 173 -5.50 -12.81 -2.77
CA THR A 173 -6.48 -13.85 -3.15
C THR A 173 -6.99 -13.73 -4.58
N GLY A 174 -6.51 -12.74 -5.34
CA GLY A 174 -6.93 -12.52 -6.72
C GLY A 174 -8.39 -12.04 -6.86
N MET A 175 -9.01 -11.49 -5.82
CA MET A 175 -10.28 -10.78 -5.93
C MET A 175 -10.14 -9.57 -6.87
N THR A 176 -8.99 -8.90 -6.81
CA THR A 176 -8.56 -7.87 -7.76
C THR A 176 -7.05 -8.01 -8.03
N PRO A 177 -6.55 -7.67 -9.24
CA PRO A 177 -5.11 -7.74 -9.52
C PRO A 177 -4.32 -6.66 -8.81
N ILE A 178 -4.92 -5.51 -8.55
CA ILE A 178 -4.35 -4.32 -7.92
C ILE A 178 -5.32 -3.71 -6.91
N ALA A 179 -4.80 -3.02 -5.90
CA ALA A 179 -5.61 -2.27 -4.95
C ALA A 179 -4.91 -0.97 -4.51
N LEU A 180 -5.70 0.06 -4.21
CA LEU A 180 -5.22 1.28 -3.57
C LEU A 180 -5.13 1.10 -2.05
N GLY A 181 -4.12 1.75 -1.47
CA GLY A 181 -3.90 1.84 -0.04
C GLY A 181 -3.19 3.14 0.33
N ALA A 182 -2.97 3.37 1.62
CA ALA A 182 -2.18 4.49 2.10
C ALA A 182 -1.21 4.03 3.18
N ASP A 183 -0.09 4.75 3.31
CA ASP A 183 1.03 4.36 4.17
C ASP A 183 1.50 5.52 5.02
N GLY A 184 1.08 5.54 6.29
CA GLY A 184 1.46 6.55 7.27
C GLY A 184 2.56 6.10 8.24
N GLY A 185 2.73 4.78 8.39
CA GLY A 185 3.76 4.16 9.23
C GLY A 185 4.21 2.81 8.70
N GLY A 186 3.75 2.44 7.49
CA GLY A 186 3.96 1.14 6.87
C GLY A 186 2.69 0.51 6.33
N SER A 187 1.58 1.24 6.31
CA SER A 187 0.25 0.67 6.09
C SER A 187 -0.05 0.18 4.66
N ILE A 188 0.85 0.33 3.70
CA ILE A 188 0.90 -0.43 2.43
C ILE A 188 1.87 -1.61 2.59
N ARG A 189 3.08 -1.34 3.09
CA ARG A 189 4.19 -2.28 3.14
C ARG A 189 3.99 -3.40 4.17
N LEU A 190 3.42 -3.09 5.35
CA LEU A 190 3.12 -4.08 6.38
C LEU A 190 2.12 -5.13 5.89
N PRO A 191 0.92 -4.76 5.41
CA PRO A 191 -0.02 -5.76 4.91
C PRO A 191 0.49 -6.45 3.64
N ALA A 192 1.26 -5.79 2.78
CA ALA A 192 1.92 -6.46 1.66
C ALA A 192 2.89 -7.54 2.14
N SER A 193 3.70 -7.27 3.19
CA SER A 193 4.56 -8.27 3.84
C SER A 193 3.77 -9.43 4.44
N CYS A 194 2.68 -9.13 5.17
CA CYS A 194 1.85 -10.14 5.83
C CYS A 194 1.01 -10.99 4.86
N CYS A 195 0.78 -10.52 3.64
CA CYS A 195 -0.01 -11.21 2.61
C CYS A 195 0.83 -11.74 1.43
N GLY A 196 2.15 -11.56 1.44
CA GLY A 196 3.04 -12.11 0.42
C GLY A 196 2.88 -11.47 -0.96
N ILE A 197 2.66 -10.16 -1.03
CA ILE A 197 2.49 -9.39 -2.26
C ILE A 197 3.42 -8.17 -2.30
N LEU A 198 3.42 -7.44 -3.43
CA LEU A 198 4.16 -6.19 -3.54
C LEU A 198 3.35 -5.02 -2.97
N GLY A 199 4.03 -4.15 -2.21
CA GLY A 199 3.44 -2.92 -1.70
C GLY A 199 4.44 -1.76 -1.78
N LEU A 200 4.19 -0.82 -2.69
CA LEU A 200 5.05 0.35 -2.86
C LEU A 200 4.47 1.55 -2.11
N LYS A 201 5.26 2.05 -1.17
CA LYS A 201 5.10 3.40 -0.66
C LYS A 201 5.95 4.33 -1.53
N PRO A 202 5.36 5.21 -2.37
CA PRO A 202 6.14 6.11 -3.20
C PRO A 202 6.83 7.17 -2.33
N GLU A 203 7.67 8.00 -2.92
CA GLU A 203 8.14 9.19 -2.23
C GLU A 203 6.99 10.12 -1.87
N ARG A 204 7.20 10.96 -0.87
CA ARG A 204 6.21 11.99 -0.49
C ARG A 204 6.01 12.97 -1.63
N GLY A 205 4.73 13.22 -1.99
CA GLY A 205 4.35 14.11 -3.08
C GLY A 205 4.34 13.45 -4.47
N ARG A 206 4.64 12.15 -4.59
CA ARG A 206 4.53 11.42 -5.87
C ARG A 206 3.09 11.20 -6.31
N VAL A 207 2.19 10.94 -5.38
CA VAL A 207 0.76 10.76 -5.60
C VAL A 207 0.03 11.84 -4.81
N THR A 208 -0.89 12.55 -5.47
CA THR A 208 -1.72 13.55 -4.81
C THR A 208 -2.63 12.93 -3.75
N MET A 209 -2.93 13.67 -2.70
CA MET A 209 -3.92 13.27 -1.69
C MET A 209 -5.22 14.10 -1.79
N ALA A 210 -5.38 14.89 -2.85
CA ALA A 210 -6.57 15.73 -3.01
C ALA A 210 -7.88 14.91 -2.94
N PRO A 211 -8.92 15.40 -2.20
CA PRO A 211 -9.05 16.78 -1.72
C PRO A 211 -8.27 17.10 -0.42
N LEU A 212 -7.63 16.13 0.23
CA LEU A 212 -6.84 16.37 1.43
C LEU A 212 -5.56 17.14 1.09
N SER A 213 -5.26 18.22 1.83
CA SER A 213 -3.99 18.93 1.69
C SER A 213 -2.84 18.25 2.43
N GLN A 214 -3.15 17.41 3.41
CA GLN A 214 -2.23 16.60 4.20
C GLN A 214 -2.99 15.47 4.90
N HIS A 215 -2.25 14.44 5.33
CA HIS A 215 -2.78 13.35 6.15
C HIS A 215 -1.70 12.95 7.17
N TRP A 216 -1.97 13.04 8.47
CA TRP A 216 -1.01 12.94 9.57
C TRP A 216 0.25 13.80 9.33
N HIS A 217 0.04 15.06 8.98
CA HIS A 217 1.10 15.97 8.56
C HIS A 217 1.86 15.43 7.33
N ALA A 218 3.16 15.11 7.49
CA ALA A 218 4.01 14.64 6.40
C ALA A 218 4.16 13.12 6.32
N LEU A 219 3.41 12.34 7.13
CA LEU A 219 3.65 10.90 7.25
C LEU A 219 2.98 10.08 6.15
N VAL A 220 1.71 10.35 5.83
CA VAL A 220 0.93 9.52 4.91
C VAL A 220 1.29 9.81 3.46
N THR A 221 1.38 8.76 2.67
CA THR A 221 1.41 8.79 1.20
C THR A 221 0.39 7.79 0.67
N PHE A 222 -0.35 8.21 -0.37
CA PHE A 222 -1.21 7.31 -1.12
C PHE A 222 -0.40 6.47 -2.09
N GLY A 223 -0.86 5.26 -2.36
CA GLY A 223 -0.20 4.32 -3.25
C GLY A 223 -0.99 3.02 -3.40
N GLY A 224 -0.33 1.92 -3.71
CA GLY A 224 -1.04 0.68 -3.96
C GLY A 224 -0.21 -0.59 -3.82
N MET A 225 -0.90 -1.69 -4.04
CA MET A 225 -0.41 -3.06 -3.94
C MET A 225 -0.79 -3.84 -5.19
N SER A 226 0.02 -4.82 -5.54
CA SER A 226 -0.17 -5.71 -6.69
C SER A 226 0.49 -7.07 -6.44
N ARG A 227 0.20 -8.05 -7.30
CA ARG A 227 0.93 -9.31 -7.28
C ARG A 227 2.24 -9.26 -8.06
N THR A 228 2.35 -8.40 -9.08
CA THR A 228 3.52 -8.31 -9.96
C THR A 228 4.11 -6.90 -9.99
N ALA A 229 5.40 -6.81 -10.28
CA ALA A 229 6.07 -5.51 -10.45
C ALA A 229 5.54 -4.73 -11.66
N ALA A 230 5.14 -5.42 -12.72
CA ALA A 230 4.53 -4.82 -13.91
C ALA A 230 3.18 -4.17 -13.58
N ASP A 231 2.34 -4.82 -12.77
CA ASP A 231 1.06 -4.27 -12.34
C ASP A 231 1.22 -3.08 -11.40
N SER A 232 2.24 -3.12 -10.50
CA SER A 232 2.61 -1.93 -9.73
C SER A 232 2.97 -0.76 -10.65
N ALA A 233 3.84 -1.00 -11.64
CA ALA A 233 4.25 0.04 -12.57
C ALA A 233 3.04 0.64 -13.33
N LEU A 234 2.15 -0.20 -13.81
CA LEU A 234 0.94 0.22 -14.51
C LEU A 234 0.01 1.06 -13.62
N LEU A 235 -0.20 0.64 -12.37
CA LEU A 235 -0.98 1.39 -11.38
C LEU A 235 -0.36 2.76 -11.11
N TYR A 236 0.97 2.82 -10.86
CA TYR A 236 1.63 4.09 -10.56
C TYR A 236 1.72 5.01 -11.77
N ASP A 237 1.82 4.50 -13.00
CA ASP A 237 1.69 5.30 -14.23
C ASP A 237 0.31 5.97 -14.33
N ALA A 238 -0.73 5.33 -13.79
CA ALA A 238 -2.08 5.90 -13.80
C ALA A 238 -2.30 6.95 -12.69
N ILE A 239 -1.68 6.79 -11.50
CA ILE A 239 -1.99 7.63 -10.33
C ILE A 239 -0.93 8.67 -9.99
N ALA A 240 0.31 8.55 -10.51
CA ALA A 240 1.40 9.47 -10.19
C ALA A 240 1.13 10.91 -10.65
N GLY A 241 1.72 11.84 -9.93
CA GLY A 241 1.65 13.27 -10.19
C GLY A 241 0.96 14.04 -9.07
N SER A 242 1.57 15.16 -8.65
CA SER A 242 1.02 16.11 -7.71
C SER A 242 0.14 17.15 -8.42
N LEU A 243 -0.74 17.79 -7.66
CA LEU A 243 -1.52 18.94 -8.08
C LEU A 243 -0.90 20.22 -7.50
N PRO A 244 -1.13 21.40 -8.11
CA PRO A 244 -0.66 22.67 -7.54
C PRO A 244 -1.14 22.95 -6.11
N SER A 245 -2.27 22.36 -5.71
CA SER A 245 -2.83 22.45 -4.36
C SER A 245 -2.16 21.54 -3.33
N ASP A 246 -1.37 20.56 -3.76
CA ASP A 246 -0.69 19.64 -2.85
C ASP A 246 0.40 20.38 -2.06
N ARG A 247 0.60 19.97 -0.83
CA ARG A 247 1.63 20.56 0.03
C ARG A 247 3.05 20.08 -0.32
N TRP A 248 3.17 18.87 -0.84
CA TRP A 248 4.43 18.27 -1.25
C TRP A 248 4.37 17.86 -2.71
N HIS A 249 5.44 18.14 -3.42
CA HIS A 249 5.57 17.86 -4.84
C HIS A 249 6.81 16.99 -5.06
N ALA A 250 6.64 15.89 -5.79
CA ALA A 250 7.76 15.16 -6.35
C ALA A 250 8.06 15.70 -7.75
N GLU A 251 9.31 15.56 -8.17
CA GLU A 251 9.70 15.90 -9.55
C GLU A 251 8.88 15.05 -10.53
N PRO A 252 8.43 15.63 -11.65
CA PRO A 252 7.74 14.88 -12.69
C PRO A 252 8.54 13.65 -13.12
N LEU A 253 7.84 12.57 -13.50
CA LEU A 253 8.50 11.39 -14.03
C LEU A 253 9.18 11.73 -15.37
N SER A 254 10.44 11.33 -15.53
CA SER A 254 11.18 11.47 -16.79
C SER A 254 10.72 10.43 -17.83
N GLU A 255 10.19 9.30 -17.37
CA GLU A 255 9.67 8.20 -18.19
C GLU A 255 8.64 7.40 -17.38
N PRO A 256 7.70 6.70 -18.03
CA PRO A 256 6.75 5.82 -17.35
C PRO A 256 7.44 4.70 -16.58
N TYR A 257 6.88 4.33 -15.44
CA TYR A 257 7.40 3.21 -14.63
C TYR A 257 7.39 1.89 -15.39
N ARG A 258 6.37 1.63 -16.23
CA ARG A 258 6.30 0.43 -17.06
C ARG A 258 7.50 0.31 -18.03
N ASP A 259 7.99 1.44 -18.55
CA ASP A 259 9.13 1.45 -19.48
C ASP A 259 10.43 1.16 -18.72
N VAL A 260 10.56 1.69 -17.49
CA VAL A 260 11.68 1.37 -16.58
C VAL A 260 11.70 -0.12 -16.25
N VAL A 261 10.53 -0.70 -15.90
CA VAL A 261 10.38 -2.12 -15.58
C VAL A 261 10.68 -3.00 -16.80
N ALA A 262 10.18 -2.64 -17.98
CA ALA A 262 10.43 -3.39 -19.23
C ALA A 262 11.91 -3.39 -19.61
N ARG A 263 12.60 -2.27 -19.41
CA ARG A 263 14.05 -2.16 -19.65
C ARG A 263 14.87 -2.97 -18.64
N GLY A 264 14.33 -3.14 -17.41
CA GLY A 264 15.04 -3.78 -16.31
C GLY A 264 16.14 -2.93 -15.70
N THR A 265 16.96 -3.55 -14.86
CA THR A 265 18.11 -2.90 -14.21
C THR A 265 19.41 -3.63 -14.55
N GLY A 266 20.49 -2.87 -14.75
CA GLY A 266 21.84 -3.41 -14.75
C GLY A 266 22.34 -3.74 -13.33
N PRO A 267 23.63 -4.08 -13.17
CA PRO A 267 24.23 -4.30 -11.86
C PRO A 267 24.07 -3.08 -10.96
N LEU A 268 23.58 -3.28 -9.74
CA LEU A 268 23.36 -2.25 -8.72
C LEU A 268 24.32 -2.44 -7.54
N ARG A 269 24.59 -1.36 -6.81
CA ARG A 269 25.23 -1.39 -5.51
C ARG A 269 24.12 -1.44 -4.45
N ILE A 270 23.99 -2.57 -3.77
CA ILE A 270 22.94 -2.82 -2.79
C ILE A 270 23.56 -2.91 -1.41
N ALA A 271 23.23 -1.96 -0.55
CA ALA A 271 23.49 -2.09 0.88
C ALA A 271 22.41 -2.97 1.51
N TRP A 272 22.76 -3.78 2.51
CA TRP A 272 21.75 -4.52 3.26
C TRP A 272 22.04 -4.46 4.77
N THR A 273 20.98 -4.59 5.58
CA THR A 273 21.10 -4.67 7.02
C THR A 273 19.94 -5.45 7.65
N GLY A 274 20.26 -6.31 8.63
CA GLY A 274 19.26 -6.92 9.51
C GLY A 274 18.96 -6.08 10.76
N ARG A 275 19.65 -4.96 10.95
CA ARG A 275 19.48 -4.12 12.15
C ARG A 275 18.26 -3.23 12.03
N SER A 276 17.40 -3.28 13.04
CA SER A 276 16.24 -2.39 13.16
C SER A 276 16.67 -0.96 13.59
N PRO A 277 15.90 0.08 13.18
CA PRO A 277 16.03 1.43 13.75
C PRO A 277 15.82 1.50 15.27
N MET A 278 15.19 0.50 15.87
CA MET A 278 15.01 0.39 17.32
C MET A 278 16.16 -0.41 17.94
N PRO A 279 17.01 0.21 18.77
CA PRO A 279 18.11 -0.50 19.42
C PRO A 279 17.60 -1.67 20.29
N GLY A 280 18.28 -2.82 20.18
CA GLY A 280 17.95 -4.02 20.96
C GLY A 280 16.80 -4.87 20.41
N LEU A 281 16.05 -4.41 19.44
CA LEU A 281 15.06 -5.23 18.74
C LEU A 281 15.78 -6.20 17.80
N LYS A 282 15.51 -7.50 17.98
CA LYS A 282 16.03 -8.57 17.13
C LYS A 282 14.97 -9.02 16.17
N ASN A 283 15.39 -9.42 14.99
CA ASN A 283 14.50 -10.11 14.05
C ASN A 283 14.14 -11.51 14.57
N ASP A 284 12.99 -12.00 14.14
CA ASP A 284 12.69 -13.42 14.19
C ASP A 284 13.76 -14.19 13.38
N PRO A 285 14.25 -15.36 13.87
CA PRO A 285 15.25 -16.14 13.14
C PRO A 285 14.83 -16.52 11.71
N GLU A 286 13.54 -16.65 11.43
CA GLU A 286 13.05 -16.93 10.06
C GLU A 286 13.14 -15.68 9.17
N VAL A 287 12.93 -14.51 9.72
CA VAL A 287 13.15 -13.24 9.02
C VAL A 287 14.62 -13.04 8.66
N ASP A 288 15.53 -13.39 9.57
CA ASP A 288 16.99 -13.35 9.28
C ASP A 288 17.38 -14.35 8.18
N ARG A 289 16.81 -15.56 8.18
CA ARG A 289 17.03 -16.54 7.09
C ARG A 289 16.52 -16.04 5.74
N ALA A 290 15.34 -15.43 5.73
CA ALA A 290 14.76 -14.84 4.50
C ALA A 290 15.63 -13.68 3.98
N LEU A 291 16.15 -12.82 4.86
CA LEU A 291 17.10 -11.77 4.47
C LEU A 291 18.38 -12.34 3.88
N ALA A 292 18.95 -13.35 4.49
CA ALA A 292 20.16 -14.02 3.99
C ALA A 292 19.92 -14.64 2.60
N SER A 293 18.75 -15.25 2.38
CA SER A 293 18.34 -15.79 1.08
C SER A 293 18.24 -14.69 0.01
N LEU A 294 17.58 -13.57 0.33
CA LEU A 294 17.49 -12.40 -0.57
C LEU A 294 18.88 -11.86 -0.93
N VAL A 295 19.77 -11.70 0.05
CA VAL A 295 21.17 -11.22 -0.15
C VAL A 295 21.92 -12.13 -1.12
N GLN A 296 21.84 -13.44 -0.93
CA GLN A 296 22.47 -14.42 -1.83
C GLN A 296 21.87 -14.35 -3.24
N ARG A 297 20.56 -14.21 -3.34
CA ARG A 297 19.84 -14.10 -4.60
C ARG A 297 20.24 -12.85 -5.39
N LEU A 298 20.31 -11.70 -4.73
CA LEU A 298 20.79 -10.45 -5.33
C LEU A 298 22.23 -10.55 -5.84
N ALA A 299 23.12 -11.22 -5.07
CA ALA A 299 24.50 -11.45 -5.50
C ALA A 299 24.58 -12.38 -6.73
N ARG A 300 23.77 -13.46 -6.77
CA ARG A 300 23.69 -14.35 -7.96
C ARG A 300 23.19 -13.62 -9.21
N LEU A 301 22.32 -12.62 -9.05
CA LEU A 301 21.82 -11.78 -10.13
C LEU A 301 22.85 -10.73 -10.61
N GLY A 302 24.04 -10.69 -10.02
CA GLY A 302 25.17 -9.86 -10.47
C GLY A 302 25.22 -8.47 -9.83
N HIS A 303 24.49 -8.23 -8.73
CA HIS A 303 24.58 -6.99 -7.97
C HIS A 303 25.78 -6.99 -7.01
N ASP A 304 26.37 -5.80 -6.74
CA ASP A 304 27.37 -5.60 -5.67
C ASP A 304 26.64 -5.43 -4.34
N VAL A 305 26.57 -6.51 -3.54
CA VAL A 305 25.76 -6.58 -2.32
C VAL A 305 26.66 -6.52 -1.09
N ARG A 306 26.50 -5.49 -0.25
CA ARG A 306 27.36 -5.28 0.93
C ARG A 306 26.55 -5.02 2.19
N GLU A 307 26.95 -5.65 3.29
CA GLU A 307 26.37 -5.35 4.60
C GLU A 307 26.74 -3.95 5.05
N THR A 308 25.76 -3.22 5.61
CA THR A 308 26.00 -1.94 6.26
C THR A 308 25.74 -2.02 7.76
N HIS A 309 26.67 -1.47 8.52
CA HIS A 309 26.56 -1.31 9.99
C HIS A 309 26.28 0.13 10.39
N ALA A 310 25.85 0.97 9.47
CA ALA A 310 25.54 2.36 9.73
C ALA A 310 24.54 2.53 10.88
N ALA A 311 24.77 3.54 11.70
CA ALA A 311 23.87 3.85 12.81
C ALA A 311 22.59 4.52 12.28
N TRP A 312 21.44 3.97 12.66
CA TRP A 312 20.15 4.53 12.29
C TRP A 312 19.96 5.94 12.87
N PRO A 313 19.46 6.90 12.08
CA PRO A 313 18.94 8.14 12.65
C PRO A 313 17.62 7.83 13.39
N VAL A 314 17.41 8.46 14.55
CA VAL A 314 16.25 8.19 15.42
C VAL A 314 15.02 8.96 14.94
N PRO A 315 13.96 8.29 14.42
CA PRO A 315 12.77 8.95 13.90
C PRO A 315 11.62 9.08 14.92
N THR A 316 11.74 8.49 16.11
CA THR A 316 10.63 8.25 17.03
C THR A 316 9.89 9.52 17.43
N ASP A 317 10.61 10.59 17.81
CA ASP A 317 10.01 11.85 18.20
C ASP A 317 9.29 12.52 17.01
N ALA A 318 9.90 12.50 15.84
CA ALA A 318 9.31 13.05 14.62
C ALA A 318 8.06 12.26 14.18
N PHE A 319 8.07 10.94 14.34
CA PHE A 319 6.91 10.10 14.03
C PHE A 319 5.76 10.32 15.02
N ILE A 320 6.02 10.17 16.32
CA ILE A 320 4.99 10.20 17.36
C ILE A 320 4.26 11.56 17.40
N LEU A 321 5.00 12.66 17.31
CA LEU A 321 4.39 14.00 17.33
C LEU A 321 3.46 14.23 16.14
N GLN A 322 3.86 13.82 14.93
CA GLN A 322 3.02 13.94 13.74
C GLN A 322 1.82 12.98 13.79
N PHE A 323 2.03 11.73 14.19
CA PHE A 323 0.95 10.74 14.31
C PHE A 323 -0.12 11.17 15.31
N LEU A 324 0.23 11.50 16.55
CA LEU A 324 -0.74 11.89 17.58
C LEU A 324 -1.49 13.18 17.20
N SER A 325 -0.77 14.18 16.71
CA SER A 325 -1.37 15.45 16.28
C SER A 325 -2.26 15.26 15.04
N GLY A 326 -1.86 14.41 14.09
CA GLY A 326 -2.65 14.06 12.93
C GLY A 326 -3.95 13.34 13.29
N MET A 327 -3.88 12.37 14.20
CA MET A 327 -5.07 11.67 14.72
C MET A 327 -6.05 12.63 15.40
N ALA A 328 -5.56 13.66 16.10
CA ALA A 328 -6.43 14.68 16.69
C ALA A 328 -7.14 15.51 15.61
N THR A 329 -6.40 15.93 14.59
CA THR A 329 -6.95 16.69 13.45
C THR A 329 -8.06 15.91 12.74
N GLU A 330 -7.86 14.63 12.47
CA GLU A 330 -8.88 13.78 11.85
C GLU A 330 -10.09 13.58 12.75
N ALA A 331 -9.87 13.30 14.04
CA ALA A 331 -10.98 13.15 14.98
C ALA A 331 -11.82 14.43 15.13
N ASP A 332 -11.23 15.60 14.90
CA ASP A 332 -11.93 16.90 14.94
C ASP A 332 -12.66 17.22 13.62
N SER A 333 -12.36 16.50 12.54
CA SER A 333 -12.94 16.73 11.20
C SER A 333 -14.14 15.84 10.88
N VAL A 334 -14.41 14.80 11.69
CA VAL A 334 -15.55 13.90 11.42
C VAL A 334 -16.90 14.52 11.81
N GLU A 335 -17.97 14.06 11.14
CA GLU A 335 -19.33 14.55 11.35
C GLU A 335 -19.91 14.19 12.73
N ALA A 336 -19.55 13.00 13.28
CA ALA A 336 -20.07 12.43 14.52
C ALA A 336 -18.94 11.94 15.42
N PRO A 337 -18.17 12.85 16.09
CA PRO A 337 -17.01 12.48 16.91
C PRO A 337 -17.34 11.56 18.09
N GLU A 338 -18.58 11.60 18.57
CA GLU A 338 -19.07 10.72 19.66
C GLU A 338 -19.13 9.25 19.27
N LYS A 339 -19.19 8.94 17.96
CA LYS A 339 -19.22 7.58 17.40
C LYS A 339 -17.85 6.98 17.15
N LEU A 340 -16.78 7.73 17.38
CA LEU A 340 -15.42 7.23 17.24
C LEU A 340 -15.11 6.13 18.27
N GLU A 341 -14.29 5.16 17.89
CA GLU A 341 -13.83 4.09 18.76
C GLU A 341 -13.08 4.62 20.00
N ARG A 342 -13.15 3.88 21.09
CA ARG A 342 -12.51 4.26 22.36
C ARG A 342 -11.02 4.54 22.22
N HIS A 343 -10.31 3.71 21.44
CA HIS A 343 -8.87 3.86 21.24
C HIS A 343 -8.55 5.14 20.44
N THR A 344 -9.30 5.41 19.40
CA THR A 344 -9.17 6.62 18.56
C THR A 344 -9.40 7.87 19.38
N ARG A 345 -10.50 7.93 20.16
CA ARG A 345 -10.78 9.08 21.05
C ARG A 345 -9.64 9.34 22.06
N ARG A 346 -9.04 8.29 22.62
CA ARG A 346 -7.92 8.45 23.58
C ARG A 346 -6.64 8.93 22.91
N ILE A 347 -6.31 8.41 21.73
CA ILE A 347 -5.16 8.89 20.96
C ILE A 347 -5.36 10.35 20.58
N ALA A 348 -6.53 10.70 20.05
CA ALA A 348 -6.88 12.08 19.68
C ALA A 348 -6.82 13.04 20.89
N ALA A 349 -7.30 12.61 22.06
CA ALA A 349 -7.22 13.42 23.28
C ALA A 349 -5.78 13.77 23.66
N VAL A 350 -4.85 12.84 23.53
CA VAL A 350 -3.41 13.10 23.74
C VAL A 350 -2.86 14.00 22.63
N GLY A 351 -3.26 13.76 21.38
CA GLY A 351 -2.83 14.56 20.23
C GLY A 351 -3.22 16.04 20.33
N ARG A 352 -4.41 16.36 20.87
CA ARG A 352 -4.85 17.75 21.12
C ARG A 352 -3.96 18.52 22.09
N LEU A 353 -3.18 17.83 22.92
CA LEU A 353 -2.20 18.45 23.83
C LEU A 353 -0.90 18.87 23.11
N ILE A 354 -0.71 18.47 21.87
CA ILE A 354 0.50 18.77 21.08
C ILE A 354 0.31 20.11 20.37
N PRO A 355 1.06 21.16 20.76
CA PRO A 355 0.98 22.45 20.06
C PRO A 355 1.43 22.32 18.59
N ALA A 356 0.75 23.04 17.67
CA ALA A 356 1.06 23.02 16.24
C ALA A 356 2.55 23.33 15.91
N ARG A 357 3.25 24.13 16.77
CA ARG A 357 4.68 24.38 16.62
C ARG A 357 5.53 23.11 16.76
N LEU A 358 5.12 22.16 17.62
CA LEU A 358 5.83 20.88 17.79
C LEU A 358 5.59 19.94 16.60
N ALA A 359 4.39 19.91 16.03
CA ALA A 359 4.13 19.17 14.81
C ALA A 359 4.98 19.68 13.64
N ARG A 360 5.04 21.01 13.45
CA ARG A 360 5.94 21.62 12.43
C ARG A 360 7.43 21.39 12.73
N PHE A 361 7.82 21.35 13.99
CA PHE A 361 9.19 20.97 14.36
C PHE A 361 9.49 19.52 13.96
N ALA A 362 8.55 18.60 14.21
CA ALA A 362 8.67 17.19 13.85
C ALA A 362 8.83 16.98 12.34
N GLU A 363 8.09 17.72 11.52
CA GLU A 363 8.25 17.70 10.06
C GLU A 363 9.66 18.11 9.63
N ARG A 364 10.15 19.28 10.11
CA ARG A 364 11.52 19.76 9.80
C ARG A 364 12.62 18.82 10.32
N ARG A 365 12.34 18.13 11.45
CA ARG A 365 13.24 17.10 11.96
C ARG A 365 13.29 15.90 11.01
N GLY A 366 12.17 15.53 10.39
CA GLY A 366 12.10 14.50 9.35
C GLY A 366 13.05 14.77 8.18
N GLU A 367 13.16 16.02 7.72
CA GLU A 367 14.10 16.41 6.66
C GLU A 367 15.56 16.22 7.06
N LYS A 368 15.91 16.53 8.34
CA LYS A 368 17.25 16.28 8.86
C LYS A 368 17.56 14.78 8.94
N ILE A 369 16.57 13.98 9.36
CA ILE A 369 16.67 12.52 9.42
C ILE A 369 16.85 11.96 8.00
N ALA A 370 16.14 12.50 7.00
CA ALA A 370 16.27 12.10 5.59
C ALA A 370 17.69 12.32 5.05
N ARG A 371 18.28 13.50 5.33
CA ARG A 371 19.69 13.78 4.94
C ARG A 371 20.65 12.80 5.61
N ALA A 372 20.53 12.62 6.93
CA ALA A 372 21.37 11.69 7.68
C ALA A 372 21.23 10.23 7.20
N PHE A 373 20.02 9.81 6.79
CA PHE A 373 19.79 8.50 6.20
C PHE A 373 20.54 8.35 4.87
N ASN A 374 20.39 9.32 3.96
CA ASN A 374 21.08 9.30 2.67
C ASN A 374 22.61 9.23 2.82
N GLU A 375 23.17 10.03 3.75
CA GLU A 375 24.61 10.06 4.01
C GLU A 375 25.14 8.74 4.59
N ARG A 376 24.36 8.06 5.41
CA ARG A 376 24.82 6.87 6.15
C ARG A 376 24.56 5.57 5.39
N PHE A 377 23.38 5.43 4.77
CA PHE A 377 22.94 4.17 4.16
C PHE A 377 23.06 4.14 2.64
N LEU A 378 22.97 5.29 2.00
CA LEU A 378 23.01 5.41 0.55
C LEU A 378 24.16 6.29 0.02
N PRO A 379 25.33 6.41 0.68
CA PRO A 379 26.38 7.29 0.17
C PRO A 379 26.88 6.83 -1.21
N THR A 380 27.03 5.52 -1.38
CA THR A 380 27.44 4.86 -2.62
C THR A 380 26.44 3.80 -3.09
N ALA A 381 25.47 3.41 -2.28
CA ALA A 381 24.47 2.42 -2.62
C ALA A 381 23.32 3.03 -3.43
N ASP A 382 22.79 2.24 -4.35
CA ASP A 382 21.60 2.57 -5.14
C ASP A 382 20.32 2.17 -4.40
N VAL A 383 20.37 1.06 -3.65
CA VAL A 383 19.25 0.47 -2.89
C VAL A 383 19.74 0.01 -1.53
N LEU A 384 18.90 0.18 -0.50
CA LEU A 384 19.01 -0.50 0.79
C LEU A 384 18.00 -1.64 0.85
N ALA A 385 18.45 -2.86 1.18
CA ALA A 385 17.62 -4.03 1.42
C ALA A 385 17.59 -4.37 2.92
N MET A 386 16.38 -4.63 3.48
CA MET A 386 16.18 -4.97 4.88
C MET A 386 14.84 -5.69 5.09
N PRO A 387 14.57 -6.31 6.25
CA PRO A 387 13.24 -6.83 6.54
C PRO A 387 12.17 -5.72 6.54
N THR A 388 11.00 -5.98 5.94
CA THR A 388 9.85 -5.06 6.05
C THR A 388 9.39 -4.96 7.49
N ILE A 389 9.20 -6.10 8.13
CA ILE A 389 8.93 -6.23 9.58
C ILE A 389 9.89 -7.23 10.19
N PRO A 390 10.36 -6.99 11.44
CA PRO A 390 11.30 -7.89 12.11
C PRO A 390 10.64 -9.11 12.75
N VAL A 391 9.31 -9.21 12.72
CA VAL A 391 8.52 -10.29 13.34
C VAL A 391 7.61 -10.93 12.30
N LEU A 392 7.10 -12.12 12.57
CA LEU A 392 6.07 -12.76 11.74
C LEU A 392 4.71 -12.07 11.91
N PRO A 393 3.75 -12.28 10.97
CA PRO A 393 2.37 -11.84 11.14
C PRO A 393 1.80 -12.28 12.48
N GLN A 394 1.02 -11.42 13.13
CA GLN A 394 0.49 -11.68 14.48
C GLN A 394 -0.92 -12.29 14.43
N PRO A 395 -1.35 -13.03 15.44
CA PRO A 395 -2.74 -13.49 15.56
C PRO A 395 -3.73 -12.33 15.49
N SER A 396 -4.90 -12.54 14.88
CA SER A 396 -5.97 -11.55 14.83
C SER A 396 -6.47 -11.21 16.23
N GLY A 397 -6.72 -9.94 16.51
CA GLY A 397 -7.15 -9.43 17.83
C GLY A 397 -6.02 -9.26 18.86
N TRP A 398 -4.76 -9.38 18.46
CA TRP A 398 -3.62 -9.30 19.39
C TRP A 398 -3.47 -7.94 20.09
N LEU A 399 -4.13 -6.89 19.58
CA LEU A 399 -4.15 -5.55 20.16
C LEU A 399 -5.45 -5.20 20.90
N GLU A 400 -6.56 -5.90 20.67
CA GLU A 400 -7.90 -5.51 21.12
C GLU A 400 -8.07 -5.44 22.64
N SER A 401 -7.60 -6.45 23.37
CA SER A 401 -7.78 -6.55 24.81
C SER A 401 -6.85 -5.63 25.62
N ARG A 402 -6.09 -4.78 24.95
CA ARG A 402 -5.05 -3.94 25.57
C ARG A 402 -5.54 -2.54 25.89
N SER A 403 -4.88 -1.88 26.83
CA SER A 403 -5.03 -0.43 26.96
C SER A 403 -4.46 0.26 25.72
N THR A 404 -4.94 1.46 25.40
CA THR A 404 -4.49 2.23 24.22
C THR A 404 -2.96 2.37 24.19
N PHE A 405 -2.32 2.68 25.32
CA PHE A 405 -0.87 2.81 25.39
C PHE A 405 -0.14 1.47 25.22
N ALA A 406 -0.67 0.40 25.81
CA ALA A 406 -0.11 -0.95 25.62
C ALA A 406 -0.22 -1.40 24.17
N SER A 407 -1.31 -1.09 23.47
CA SER A 407 -1.48 -1.39 22.05
C SER A 407 -0.48 -0.64 21.17
N VAL A 408 -0.26 0.66 21.42
CA VAL A 408 0.76 1.46 20.72
C VAL A 408 2.16 0.90 20.95
N PHE A 409 2.50 0.56 22.20
CA PHE A 409 3.82 -0.01 22.51
C PHE A 409 4.03 -1.39 21.87
N ARG A 410 3.03 -2.27 21.93
CA ARG A 410 3.10 -3.60 21.32
C ARG A 410 3.16 -3.57 19.81
N SER A 411 2.57 -2.56 19.17
CA SER A 411 2.62 -2.40 17.71
C SER A 411 3.98 -1.94 17.19
N THR A 412 4.86 -1.41 18.05
CA THR A 412 6.17 -0.86 17.67
C THR A 412 7.02 -1.83 16.84
N PRO A 413 7.19 -3.13 17.21
CA PRO A 413 7.97 -4.05 16.38
C PRO A 413 7.44 -4.19 14.94
N MET A 414 6.12 -4.11 14.74
CA MET A 414 5.53 -4.17 13.40
C MET A 414 5.88 -2.96 12.54
N VAL A 415 5.99 -1.75 13.12
CA VAL A 415 6.07 -0.50 12.35
C VAL A 415 7.48 0.10 12.26
N VAL A 416 8.39 -0.34 13.10
CA VAL A 416 9.69 0.33 13.32
C VAL A 416 10.56 0.40 12.07
N ASN A 417 10.58 -0.64 11.24
CA ASN A 417 11.38 -0.70 10.02
C ASN A 417 10.76 0.11 8.88
N THR A 418 9.48 0.39 8.93
CA THR A 418 8.74 1.11 7.88
C THR A 418 8.54 2.58 8.21
N ALA A 419 8.24 2.94 9.46
CA ALA A 419 7.89 4.30 9.89
C ALA A 419 8.99 5.34 9.60
N ILE A 420 10.26 4.95 9.63
CA ILE A 420 11.36 5.85 9.31
C ILE A 420 11.23 6.41 7.87
N PHE A 421 10.73 5.62 6.92
CA PHE A 421 10.57 6.06 5.53
C PHE A 421 9.30 6.91 5.31
N ASN A 422 8.38 6.91 6.25
CA ASN A 422 7.29 7.89 6.31
C ASN A 422 7.82 9.25 6.81
N VAL A 423 8.63 9.23 7.87
CA VAL A 423 9.27 10.43 8.41
C VAL A 423 10.18 11.09 7.38
N THR A 424 11.00 10.29 6.70
CA THR A 424 11.99 10.79 5.72
C THR A 424 11.43 11.05 4.34
N GLY A 425 10.25 10.50 4.00
CA GLY A 425 9.63 10.63 2.68
C GLY A 425 10.23 9.77 1.58
N HIS A 426 11.19 8.87 1.87
CA HIS A 426 11.82 8.00 0.87
C HIS A 426 10.84 7.00 0.28
N PRO A 427 10.95 6.67 -1.01
CA PRO A 427 10.22 5.54 -1.60
C PRO A 427 10.74 4.23 -1.03
N ALA A 428 9.81 3.31 -0.73
CA ALA A 428 10.12 2.01 -0.17
C ALA A 428 9.11 0.96 -0.67
N LEU A 429 9.61 -0.17 -1.14
CA LEU A 429 8.83 -1.28 -1.70
C LEU A 429 8.98 -2.51 -0.81
N SER A 430 7.86 -3.05 -0.31
CA SER A 430 7.83 -4.39 0.27
C SER A 430 7.67 -5.43 -0.84
N ILE A 431 8.49 -6.44 -0.82
CA ILE A 431 8.45 -7.60 -1.72
C ILE A 431 8.33 -8.89 -0.90
N PRO A 432 7.78 -9.97 -1.45
CA PRO A 432 7.83 -11.28 -0.81
C PRO A 432 9.30 -11.74 -0.62
N GLY A 433 9.63 -12.22 0.57
CA GLY A 433 10.97 -12.69 0.93
C GLY A 433 11.03 -14.17 1.29
N GLY A 434 9.88 -14.83 1.36
CA GLY A 434 9.75 -16.23 1.71
C GLY A 434 8.51 -16.54 2.53
N VAL A 435 8.43 -17.77 3.01
CA VAL A 435 7.33 -18.28 3.85
C VAL A 435 7.94 -18.94 5.09
N SER A 436 7.39 -18.69 6.27
CA SER A 436 7.81 -19.28 7.52
C SER A 436 7.47 -20.78 7.60
N ALA A 437 8.02 -21.49 8.58
CA ALA A 437 7.69 -22.89 8.84
C ALA A 437 6.18 -23.10 9.17
N GLU A 438 5.52 -22.08 9.71
CA GLU A 438 4.08 -22.12 9.99
C GLU A 438 3.22 -21.75 8.76
N GLY A 439 3.82 -21.42 7.61
CA GLY A 439 3.09 -21.05 6.40
C GLY A 439 2.74 -19.55 6.31
N LEU A 440 3.33 -18.69 7.14
CA LEU A 440 3.11 -17.25 7.11
C LEU A 440 4.14 -16.56 6.20
N PRO A 441 3.74 -15.58 5.37
CA PRO A 441 4.68 -14.89 4.49
C PRO A 441 5.61 -13.95 5.26
N ILE A 442 6.81 -13.79 4.73
CA ILE A 442 7.85 -12.89 5.22
C ILE A 442 8.16 -11.88 4.12
N GLY A 443 8.08 -10.59 4.44
CA GLY A 443 8.37 -9.52 3.48
C GLY A 443 9.75 -8.90 3.70
N MET A 444 10.40 -8.56 2.59
CA MET A 444 11.62 -7.77 2.55
C MET A 444 11.35 -6.39 1.98
N GLN A 445 12.08 -5.38 2.44
CA GLN A 445 11.91 -4.00 2.03
C GLN A 445 13.11 -3.51 1.25
N LEU A 446 12.85 -2.92 0.08
CA LEU A 446 13.82 -2.24 -0.76
C LEU A 446 13.57 -0.72 -0.66
N VAL A 447 14.62 0.05 -0.41
CA VAL A 447 14.53 1.50 -0.22
C VAL A 447 15.54 2.20 -1.11
N THR A 448 15.16 3.31 -1.71
CA THR A 448 16.06 4.13 -2.55
C THR A 448 15.85 5.61 -2.29
N ARG A 449 16.61 6.46 -2.99
CA ARG A 449 16.44 7.91 -2.96
C ARG A 449 15.11 8.33 -3.61
N PRO A 450 14.56 9.48 -3.24
CA PRO A 450 13.43 10.10 -3.93
C PRO A 450 13.64 10.17 -5.45
N GLY A 451 12.56 10.03 -6.22
CA GLY A 451 12.57 10.03 -7.68
C GLY A 451 13.00 8.71 -8.33
N ARG A 452 13.26 7.66 -7.57
CA ARG A 452 13.80 6.40 -8.10
C ARG A 452 12.90 5.18 -7.84
N GLU A 453 11.60 5.35 -7.70
CA GLU A 453 10.65 4.23 -7.50
C GLU A 453 10.73 3.21 -8.63
N GLY A 454 10.92 3.67 -9.88
CA GLY A 454 11.08 2.79 -11.04
C GLY A 454 12.23 1.81 -10.89
N LEU A 455 13.34 2.20 -10.22
CA LEU A 455 14.45 1.30 -9.91
C LEU A 455 14.02 0.18 -8.97
N LEU A 456 13.21 0.48 -7.94
CA LEU A 456 12.69 -0.53 -7.02
C LEU A 456 11.79 -1.53 -7.74
N LEU A 457 10.92 -1.04 -8.62
CA LEU A 457 10.03 -1.89 -9.42
C LEU A 457 10.80 -2.74 -10.43
N ALA A 458 11.82 -2.18 -11.10
CA ALA A 458 12.67 -2.94 -12.03
C ALA A 458 13.48 -4.04 -11.31
N LEU A 459 14.00 -3.75 -10.11
CA LEU A 459 14.68 -4.75 -9.28
C LEU A 459 13.71 -5.84 -8.80
N ALA A 460 12.49 -5.47 -8.41
CA ALA A 460 11.45 -6.43 -8.05
C ALA A 460 11.06 -7.33 -9.23
N ALA A 461 10.92 -6.76 -10.44
CA ALA A 461 10.66 -7.54 -11.66
C ALA A 461 11.79 -8.53 -11.99
N GLN A 462 13.05 -8.16 -11.76
CA GLN A 462 14.19 -9.05 -11.94
C GLN A 462 14.14 -10.21 -10.93
N LEU A 463 13.82 -9.93 -9.67
CA LEU A 463 13.63 -10.94 -8.63
C LEU A 463 12.43 -11.86 -8.95
N GLU A 464 11.31 -11.30 -9.37
CA GLU A 464 10.10 -12.03 -9.76
C GLU A 464 10.35 -12.99 -10.93
N LYS A 465 11.15 -12.57 -11.91
CA LYS A 465 11.54 -13.38 -13.05
C LYS A 465 12.50 -14.51 -12.68
N ASP A 466 13.43 -14.29 -11.71
CA ASP A 466 14.35 -15.29 -11.22
C ASP A 466 13.61 -16.41 -10.46
N GLU A 467 12.65 -16.01 -9.61
CA GLU A 467 11.83 -16.95 -8.84
C GLU A 467 10.45 -16.30 -8.59
N PRO A 468 9.37 -16.88 -9.12
CA PRO A 468 8.02 -16.37 -8.90
C PRO A 468 7.67 -16.25 -7.42
N TRP A 469 6.89 -15.22 -7.08
CA TRP A 469 6.44 -15.01 -5.72
C TRP A 469 5.50 -16.14 -5.27
N PRO A 470 5.62 -16.60 -4.01
CA PRO A 470 4.68 -17.58 -3.47
C PRO A 470 3.27 -16.98 -3.36
N THR A 471 2.25 -17.82 -3.54
CA THR A 471 0.84 -17.45 -3.41
C THR A 471 0.20 -18.15 -2.21
N PRO A 472 -0.86 -17.56 -1.62
CA PRO A 472 -1.57 -18.22 -0.53
C PRO A 472 -2.12 -19.59 -0.95
N PRO A 473 -2.11 -20.60 -0.08
CA PRO A 473 -2.65 -21.91 -0.41
C PRO A 473 -4.17 -21.86 -0.65
N GLY A 474 -4.63 -22.48 -1.74
CA GLY A 474 -6.06 -22.54 -2.10
C GLY A 474 -6.63 -21.34 -2.86
N PHE A 475 -5.76 -20.42 -3.29
CA PHE A 475 -6.19 -19.22 -4.04
C PHE A 475 -5.48 -19.09 -5.39
#